data_dc11528dda018971b0b70255175cc165
#
_entry.id   dc11528dda018971b0b70255175cc165
#
_cell.length_a   1.000
_cell.length_b   1.000
_cell.length_c   1.000
_cell.angle_alpha   90.00
_cell.angle_beta   90.00
_cell.angle_gamma   90.00
#
_symmetry.space_group_name_H-M   'P 1'
#
loop_
_entity.id
_entity.type
_entity.pdbx_description
1 polymer ?
#
loop_
_entity_poly.entity_id
_entity_poly.type
_entity_poly.pdbx_seq_one_letter_code
_entity_poly.pdbx_strand_id
1 'polypeptide(L)'
;MRRFHLAAVAALFASQAPAQAPNPPRLLVVFAVDQFSANLFDEYRPRFTGGLARLSSGTVFRNGFQSHALTETCPGHSTILTGDHPARTGIINNFWIDQSIARSDKSVYCAEDETVPGTSSTAYKVSPKHLLVPTLGELMKASWPASRNVAVAGKDRAAIMMGGHKADQRWYWNGKTFDTDLEGVAVPAVVTRFKAALAAALAQPRPALVPPPVCEAKSQVVAVEGGGKPVGAGRLPRAAGDVLAFRASPEIDGDTLALAAGLVDEMKLGRGATPDLLAVSLSGTDYVGHTYGTEGQEMCIQLLELDREIGDFLKLLDSRGIDYAVALTADHGGQDAPERERRNGIPDAIRVDPALRPATMGEKLVAELGLKGPGLLGDAPFGDIYVDERLAPADQKRMLDAALAAYTANPQVAAAYSARQVAAVPVPRTPPQSWTLIQRARASYHAGRSGDLIVLLKRDVTPLADTSRSVATHGTPWDYDRRVPILFWRPGTSGTTVEHSAETTDIMPTLAAMIGVPVQSGSVDGHCLSEVPGARCTVR
;
A
#
# COMPACT_ATOMS: atom_id res chain seq x y z
N MET A 1 -3.38 26.69 82.56
CA MET A 1 -4.42 26.38 81.55
C MET A 1 -3.88 26.84 80.18
N ARG A 2 -3.37 25.92 79.36
CA ARG A 2 -2.89 26.23 78.01
C ARG A 2 -3.96 25.75 77.02
N ARG A 3 -4.50 26.66 76.21
CA ARG A 3 -5.48 26.37 75.18
C ARG A 3 -4.72 25.99 73.90
N PHE A 4 -4.92 24.76 73.38
CA PHE A 4 -4.48 24.31 72.08
C PHE A 4 -5.52 24.74 71.03
N HIS A 5 -5.09 25.45 70.03
CA HIS A 5 -5.90 25.71 68.83
C HIS A 5 -5.54 24.67 67.78
N LEU A 6 -6.48 23.81 67.42
CA LEU A 6 -6.40 22.95 66.24
C LEU A 6 -6.80 23.78 65.02
N ALA A 7 -5.87 23.98 64.09
CA ALA A 7 -6.15 24.51 62.77
C ALA A 7 -6.49 23.34 61.81
N ALA A 8 -7.74 23.27 61.34
CA ALA A 8 -8.17 22.31 60.33
C ALA A 8 -7.69 22.82 58.94
N VAL A 9 -6.82 22.05 58.30
CA VAL A 9 -6.41 22.26 56.90
C VAL A 9 -7.44 21.55 56.01
N ALA A 10 -8.31 22.31 55.35
CA ALA A 10 -9.21 21.79 54.32
C ALA A 10 -8.42 21.61 53.00
N ALA A 11 -8.15 20.36 52.63
CA ALA A 11 -7.59 20.01 51.35
C ALA A 11 -8.67 20.14 50.26
N LEU A 12 -8.55 21.16 49.40
CA LEU A 12 -9.36 21.31 48.20
C LEU A 12 -8.89 20.29 47.16
N PHE A 13 -9.61 19.20 47.02
CA PHE A 13 -9.52 18.29 45.87
C PHE A 13 -10.18 18.99 44.68
N ALA A 14 -9.38 19.63 43.82
CA ALA A 14 -9.85 20.02 42.50
C ALA A 14 -10.13 18.75 41.67
N SER A 15 -11.41 18.40 41.55
CA SER A 15 -11.83 17.39 40.58
C SER A 15 -11.52 17.90 39.16
N GLN A 16 -10.51 17.32 38.51
CA GLN A 16 -10.29 17.56 37.10
C GLN A 16 -11.52 17.00 36.36
N ALA A 17 -12.31 17.87 35.76
CA ALA A 17 -13.36 17.47 34.84
C ALA A 17 -12.71 16.60 33.74
N PRO A 18 -13.31 15.48 33.34
CA PRO A 18 -12.78 14.68 32.24
C PRO A 18 -12.66 15.59 31.02
N ALA A 19 -11.47 15.58 30.37
CA ALA A 19 -11.24 16.35 29.17
C ALA A 19 -12.31 15.97 28.14
N GLN A 20 -13.08 16.93 27.70
CA GLN A 20 -14.13 16.72 26.71
C GLN A 20 -13.49 16.17 25.44
N ALA A 21 -13.96 15.01 24.97
CA ALA A 21 -13.44 14.39 23.75
C ALA A 21 -13.49 15.40 22.58
N PRO A 22 -12.43 15.56 21.81
CA PRO A 22 -12.38 16.54 20.73
C PRO A 22 -13.54 16.31 19.75
N ASN A 23 -14.06 17.41 19.19
CA ASN A 23 -15.08 17.33 18.14
C ASN A 23 -14.56 16.50 16.96
N PRO A 24 -15.43 15.81 16.20
CA PRO A 24 -15.02 15.10 15.00
C PRO A 24 -14.28 16.03 14.01
N PRO A 25 -13.16 15.60 13.41
CA PRO A 25 -12.47 16.40 12.39
C PRO A 25 -13.39 16.62 11.18
N ARG A 26 -13.21 17.75 10.51
CA ARG A 26 -13.97 18.10 9.29
C ARG A 26 -13.37 17.49 8.02
N LEU A 27 -12.09 17.14 8.07
CA LEU A 27 -11.41 16.47 6.96
C LEU A 27 -10.58 15.31 7.51
N LEU A 28 -10.81 14.13 6.96
CA LEU A 28 -9.88 13.01 7.11
C LEU A 28 -8.91 13.03 5.93
N VAL A 29 -7.62 13.05 6.22
CA VAL A 29 -6.54 12.89 5.23
C VAL A 29 -5.89 11.53 5.47
N VAL A 30 -5.86 10.68 4.46
CA VAL A 30 -5.23 9.36 4.56
C VAL A 30 -4.11 9.27 3.53
N PHE A 31 -2.87 9.20 4.03
CA PHE A 31 -1.70 8.96 3.19
C PHE A 31 -1.39 7.47 3.14
N ALA A 32 -1.28 6.91 1.93
CA ALA A 32 -0.61 5.65 1.67
C ALA A 32 0.71 5.98 0.97
N VAL A 33 1.85 5.71 1.61
CA VAL A 33 3.17 5.85 0.99
C VAL A 33 3.56 4.48 0.46
N ASP A 34 3.51 4.33 -0.85
CA ASP A 34 3.74 3.06 -1.55
C ASP A 34 5.16 2.53 -1.29
N GLN A 35 5.31 1.27 -0.90
CA GLN A 35 6.56 0.58 -0.55
C GLN A 35 7.33 1.17 0.67
N PHE A 36 6.63 1.84 1.58
CA PHE A 36 7.29 2.45 2.74
C PHE A 36 7.33 1.51 3.94
N SER A 37 8.38 0.69 4.03
CA SER A 37 8.55 -0.27 5.12
C SER A 37 8.74 0.41 6.49
N ALA A 38 8.37 -0.29 7.57
CA ALA A 38 8.69 0.15 8.93
C ALA A 38 10.20 0.30 9.15
N ASN A 39 11.02 -0.50 8.46
CA ASN A 39 12.48 -0.38 8.54
C ASN A 39 12.97 0.96 7.99
N LEU A 40 12.48 1.36 6.81
CA LEU A 40 12.79 2.68 6.23
C LEU A 40 12.28 3.81 7.14
N PHE A 41 11.06 3.70 7.66
CA PHE A 41 10.54 4.69 8.60
C PHE A 41 11.42 4.82 9.86
N ASP A 42 11.78 3.71 10.50
CA ASP A 42 12.60 3.71 11.72
C ASP A 42 14.01 4.26 11.47
N GLU A 43 14.62 3.94 10.33
CA GLU A 43 15.95 4.44 9.94
C GLU A 43 15.96 5.97 9.73
N TYR A 44 14.96 6.49 9.00
CA TYR A 44 14.93 7.90 8.62
C TYR A 44 14.19 8.79 9.61
N ARG A 45 13.38 8.24 10.52
CA ARG A 45 12.62 9.00 11.53
C ARG A 45 13.44 10.04 12.28
N PRO A 46 14.69 9.77 12.74
CA PRO A 46 15.50 10.78 13.42
C PRO A 46 15.99 11.93 12.53
N ARG A 47 15.79 11.83 11.22
CA ARG A 47 16.25 12.80 10.22
C ARG A 47 15.13 13.62 9.61
N PHE A 48 13.90 13.20 9.80
CA PHE A 48 12.72 13.92 9.34
C PHE A 48 12.56 15.24 10.10
N THR A 49 12.23 16.31 9.39
CA THR A 49 12.03 17.66 9.92
C THR A 49 10.74 18.30 9.40
N GLY A 50 10.04 17.64 8.49
CA GLY A 50 8.83 18.08 7.80
C GLY A 50 7.56 17.37 8.26
N GLY A 51 6.82 16.82 7.30
CA GLY A 51 5.52 16.20 7.54
C GLY A 51 5.60 14.89 8.29
N LEU A 52 6.55 14.01 7.94
CA LEU A 52 6.76 12.75 8.64
C LEU A 52 7.23 12.97 10.09
N ALA A 53 8.10 13.96 10.32
CA ALA A 53 8.45 14.39 11.68
C ALA A 53 7.22 14.83 12.47
N ARG A 54 6.35 15.64 11.85
CA ARG A 54 5.12 16.14 12.45
C ARG A 54 4.16 14.98 12.77
N LEU A 55 3.92 14.07 11.83
CA LEU A 55 3.05 12.91 12.04
C LEU A 55 3.62 11.96 13.10
N SER A 56 4.94 11.87 13.23
CA SER A 56 5.62 11.08 14.27
C SER A 56 5.41 11.61 15.69
N SER A 57 4.89 12.82 15.86
CA SER A 57 4.47 13.37 17.15
C SER A 57 3.07 12.94 17.56
N GLY A 58 2.34 12.24 16.70
CA GLY A 58 1.03 11.64 16.96
C GLY A 58 1.12 10.25 17.58
N THR A 59 0.06 9.44 17.41
CA THR A 59 0.06 8.05 17.81
C THR A 59 0.76 7.22 16.75
N VAL A 60 1.83 6.52 17.13
CA VAL A 60 2.69 5.72 16.25
C VAL A 60 2.66 4.26 16.69
N PHE A 61 2.13 3.40 15.84
CA PHE A 61 2.22 1.95 16.02
C PHE A 61 3.49 1.45 15.33
N ARG A 62 4.50 1.09 16.14
CA ARG A 62 5.82 0.63 15.63
C ARG A 62 5.74 -0.73 14.94
N ASN A 63 4.75 -1.53 15.32
CA ASN A 63 4.47 -2.85 14.78
C ASN A 63 3.20 -2.81 13.94
N GLY A 64 3.17 -1.98 12.91
CA GLY A 64 2.12 -1.97 11.90
C GLY A 64 2.34 -3.07 10.86
N PHE A 65 1.27 -3.69 10.37
CA PHE A 65 1.35 -4.79 9.42
C PHE A 65 0.32 -4.71 8.29
N GLN A 66 0.79 -5.01 7.09
CA GLN A 66 0.01 -5.68 6.07
C GLN A 66 0.07 -7.18 6.39
N SER A 67 -0.98 -7.74 6.94
CA SER A 67 -0.91 -9.07 7.58
C SER A 67 -0.96 -10.25 6.61
N HIS A 68 -1.36 -10.02 5.37
CA HIS A 68 -1.46 -11.02 4.31
C HIS A 68 -0.08 -11.39 3.70
N ALA A 69 -0.06 -12.42 2.83
CA ALA A 69 1.18 -12.98 2.28
C ALA A 69 1.65 -12.31 0.99
N LEU A 70 0.73 -11.90 0.12
CA LEU A 70 1.03 -11.33 -1.20
C LEU A 70 0.97 -9.80 -1.09
N THR A 71 2.09 -9.22 -0.71
CA THR A 71 2.24 -7.80 -0.36
C THR A 71 2.50 -6.96 -1.61
N GLU A 72 1.47 -6.78 -2.41
CA GLU A 72 1.48 -5.95 -3.61
C GLU A 72 0.58 -4.72 -3.47
N THR A 73 0.71 -3.77 -4.41
CA THR A 73 0.02 -2.47 -4.37
C THR A 73 -1.50 -2.61 -4.25
N CYS A 74 -2.14 -3.44 -5.10
CA CYS A 74 -3.60 -3.56 -5.08
C CYS A 74 -4.13 -4.13 -3.77
N PRO A 75 -3.69 -5.32 -3.31
CA PRO A 75 -4.15 -5.87 -2.05
C PRO A 75 -3.83 -4.96 -0.87
N GLY A 76 -2.62 -4.38 -0.82
CA GLY A 76 -2.23 -3.49 0.27
C GLY A 76 -3.11 -2.24 0.38
N HIS A 77 -3.31 -1.49 -0.73
CA HIS A 77 -4.20 -0.33 -0.72
C HIS A 77 -5.66 -0.71 -0.41
N SER A 78 -6.11 -1.90 -0.82
CA SER A 78 -7.49 -2.33 -0.57
C SER A 78 -7.81 -2.49 0.92
N THR A 79 -6.81 -2.79 1.77
CA THR A 79 -7.01 -2.97 3.21
C THR A 79 -7.27 -1.66 3.96
N ILE A 80 -6.65 -0.56 3.51
CA ILE A 80 -6.49 0.69 4.29
C ILE A 80 -7.84 1.35 4.59
N LEU A 81 -8.71 1.49 3.57
CA LEU A 81 -9.99 2.18 3.71
C LEU A 81 -11.22 1.26 3.60
N THR A 82 -11.03 -0.05 3.46
CA THR A 82 -12.11 -1.03 3.60
C THR A 82 -12.17 -1.65 5.00
N GLY A 83 -11.03 -1.77 5.66
CA GLY A 83 -10.90 -2.46 6.94
C GLY A 83 -10.92 -3.99 6.81
N ASP A 84 -10.72 -4.50 5.59
CA ASP A 84 -10.80 -5.93 5.28
C ASP A 84 -9.50 -6.45 4.65
N HIS A 85 -9.17 -7.72 4.92
CA HIS A 85 -8.08 -8.41 4.25
C HIS A 85 -8.39 -8.69 2.76
N PRO A 86 -7.38 -8.93 1.93
CA PRO A 86 -7.54 -9.32 0.53
C PRO A 86 -8.52 -10.49 0.31
N ALA A 87 -8.57 -11.42 1.24
CA ALA A 87 -9.53 -12.53 1.24
C ALA A 87 -11.00 -12.08 1.22
N ARG A 88 -11.32 -10.89 1.72
CA ARG A 88 -12.68 -10.31 1.72
C ARG A 88 -12.84 -9.20 0.70
N THR A 89 -11.81 -8.36 0.52
CA THR A 89 -11.86 -7.32 -0.52
C THR A 89 -11.93 -7.92 -1.92
N GLY A 90 -11.51 -9.19 -2.08
CA GLY A 90 -11.37 -9.87 -3.36
C GLY A 90 -10.14 -9.44 -4.15
N ILE A 91 -9.34 -8.51 -3.66
CA ILE A 91 -8.14 -7.98 -4.32
C ILE A 91 -6.94 -8.81 -3.85
N ILE A 92 -6.75 -9.96 -4.48
CA ILE A 92 -5.75 -10.95 -4.04
C ILE A 92 -4.33 -10.58 -4.46
N ASN A 93 -4.19 -9.88 -5.61
CA ASN A 93 -2.91 -9.50 -6.20
C ASN A 93 -3.10 -8.31 -7.15
N ASN A 94 -2.01 -7.77 -7.75
CA ASN A 94 -2.11 -6.80 -8.84
C ASN A 94 -2.73 -7.42 -10.10
N PHE A 95 -2.40 -8.68 -10.35
CA PHE A 95 -2.96 -9.48 -11.45
C PHE A 95 -3.32 -10.88 -10.95
N TRP A 96 -4.36 -11.47 -11.54
CA TRP A 96 -4.70 -12.88 -11.36
C TRP A 96 -5.19 -13.49 -12.67
N ILE A 97 -5.28 -14.81 -12.74
CA ILE A 97 -5.79 -15.51 -13.92
C ILE A 97 -7.26 -15.85 -13.70
N ASP A 98 -8.10 -15.43 -14.64
CA ASP A 98 -9.49 -15.90 -14.74
C ASP A 98 -9.66 -16.61 -16.08
N GLN A 99 -9.66 -17.93 -16.04
CA GLN A 99 -9.76 -18.78 -17.25
C GLN A 99 -11.15 -18.71 -17.89
N SER A 100 -12.18 -18.25 -17.17
CA SER A 100 -13.56 -18.18 -17.63
C SER A 100 -13.86 -16.99 -18.54
N ILE A 101 -13.08 -15.90 -18.47
CA ILE A 101 -13.34 -14.68 -19.25
C ILE A 101 -13.25 -14.92 -20.76
N ALA A 102 -14.07 -14.19 -21.53
CA ALA A 102 -14.22 -14.46 -22.96
C ALA A 102 -13.02 -14.07 -23.82
N ARG A 103 -12.19 -13.08 -23.38
CA ARG A 103 -11.01 -12.63 -24.13
C ARG A 103 -9.88 -13.67 -24.09
N SER A 104 -8.93 -13.59 -25.05
CA SER A 104 -7.78 -14.50 -25.12
C SER A 104 -6.78 -14.27 -23.97
N ASP A 105 -6.57 -13.04 -23.57
CA ASP A 105 -5.79 -12.67 -22.39
C ASP A 105 -6.59 -13.04 -21.13
N LYS A 106 -6.13 -14.07 -20.41
CA LYS A 106 -6.76 -14.57 -19.18
C LYS A 106 -6.27 -13.88 -17.91
N SER A 107 -5.25 -13.02 -18.02
CA SER A 107 -4.81 -12.18 -16.92
C SER A 107 -5.81 -11.06 -16.67
N VAL A 108 -6.18 -10.84 -15.41
CA VAL A 108 -7.08 -9.78 -14.96
C VAL A 108 -6.29 -8.82 -14.09
N TYR A 109 -6.30 -7.54 -14.44
CA TYR A 109 -5.72 -6.48 -13.62
C TYR A 109 -6.70 -6.03 -12.53
N CYS A 110 -6.23 -5.84 -11.32
CA CYS A 110 -7.07 -5.55 -10.16
C CYS A 110 -7.99 -4.31 -10.30
N ALA A 111 -7.60 -3.34 -11.12
CA ALA A 111 -8.33 -2.08 -11.34
C ALA A 111 -8.87 -1.96 -12.77
N GLU A 112 -9.17 -3.08 -13.44
CA GLU A 112 -9.79 -3.08 -14.77
C GLU A 112 -11.28 -3.44 -14.75
N ASP A 113 -11.95 -3.20 -15.87
CA ASP A 113 -13.20 -3.86 -16.23
C ASP A 113 -12.96 -4.75 -17.46
N GLU A 114 -12.73 -6.03 -17.23
CA GLU A 114 -12.46 -7.04 -18.27
C GLU A 114 -13.68 -7.33 -19.15
N THR A 115 -14.87 -6.87 -18.77
CA THR A 115 -16.07 -7.03 -19.58
C THR A 115 -16.19 -6.03 -20.72
N VAL A 116 -15.35 -4.99 -20.73
CA VAL A 116 -15.31 -4.00 -21.81
C VAL A 116 -14.68 -4.63 -23.05
N PRO A 117 -15.40 -4.69 -24.20
CA PRO A 117 -14.89 -5.33 -25.40
C PRO A 117 -13.59 -4.68 -25.91
N GLY A 118 -12.64 -5.52 -26.35
CA GLY A 118 -11.38 -5.05 -26.95
C GLY A 118 -10.31 -4.65 -25.92
N THR A 119 -10.55 -4.86 -24.62
CA THR A 119 -9.55 -4.63 -23.57
C THR A 119 -8.67 -5.85 -23.33
N SER A 120 -7.55 -5.62 -22.64
CA SER A 120 -6.63 -6.63 -22.11
C SER A 120 -6.10 -6.18 -20.76
N SER A 121 -5.40 -7.03 -20.03
CA SER A 121 -4.77 -6.68 -18.75
C SER A 121 -3.72 -5.55 -18.85
N THR A 122 -3.27 -5.21 -20.07
CA THR A 122 -2.29 -4.15 -20.34
C THR A 122 -2.88 -2.95 -21.09
N ALA A 123 -4.10 -3.08 -21.63
CA ALA A 123 -4.83 -2.03 -22.34
C ALA A 123 -6.28 -2.07 -21.89
N TYR A 124 -6.53 -1.62 -20.67
CA TYR A 124 -7.77 -1.78 -19.93
C TYR A 124 -8.51 -0.45 -19.74
N LYS A 125 -9.78 -0.57 -19.39
CA LYS A 125 -10.58 0.52 -18.81
C LYS A 125 -10.48 0.42 -17.28
N VAL A 126 -10.02 1.51 -16.64
CA VAL A 126 -9.91 1.58 -15.17
C VAL A 126 -11.29 1.51 -14.53
N SER A 127 -11.43 0.71 -13.47
CA SER A 127 -12.69 0.47 -12.77
C SER A 127 -12.49 -0.05 -11.35
N PRO A 128 -13.36 0.30 -10.38
CA PRO A 128 -13.41 -0.30 -9.05
C PRO A 128 -14.14 -1.65 -9.00
N LYS A 129 -14.57 -2.22 -10.12
CA LYS A 129 -15.42 -3.41 -10.25
C LYS A 129 -14.97 -4.58 -9.37
N HIS A 130 -13.67 -4.77 -9.24
CA HIS A 130 -13.12 -5.91 -8.53
C HIS A 130 -13.08 -5.76 -7.01
N LEU A 131 -13.25 -4.55 -6.48
CA LEU A 131 -13.33 -4.31 -5.04
C LEU A 131 -14.72 -4.75 -4.53
N LEU A 132 -14.78 -5.81 -3.73
CA LEU A 132 -16.05 -6.46 -3.34
C LEU A 132 -16.71 -5.87 -2.09
N VAL A 133 -16.03 -4.97 -1.39
CA VAL A 133 -16.49 -4.38 -0.13
C VAL A 133 -16.43 -2.85 -0.19
N PRO A 134 -17.26 -2.14 0.57
CA PRO A 134 -17.27 -0.68 0.58
C PRO A 134 -16.04 -0.10 1.27
N THR A 135 -15.63 1.08 0.85
CA THR A 135 -14.62 1.90 1.53
C THR A 135 -15.26 2.81 2.59
N LEU A 136 -14.41 3.40 3.46
CA LEU A 136 -14.85 4.44 4.41
C LEU A 136 -15.58 5.59 3.72
N GLY A 137 -15.11 6.04 2.56
CA GLY A 137 -15.76 7.10 1.80
C GLY A 137 -17.19 6.77 1.42
N GLU A 138 -17.48 5.51 1.10
CA GLU A 138 -18.86 5.04 0.80
C GLU A 138 -19.73 4.98 2.05
N LEU A 139 -19.17 4.53 3.20
CA LEU A 139 -19.88 4.55 4.47
C LEU A 139 -20.17 5.98 4.95
N MET A 140 -19.24 6.91 4.74
CA MET A 140 -19.44 8.33 5.01
C MET A 140 -20.58 8.90 4.16
N LYS A 141 -20.61 8.61 2.86
CA LYS A 141 -21.71 9.05 1.98
C LYS A 141 -23.06 8.42 2.33
N ALA A 142 -23.08 7.19 2.83
CA ALA A 142 -24.29 6.56 3.34
C ALA A 142 -24.81 7.25 4.61
N SER A 143 -23.91 7.69 5.49
CA SER A 143 -24.25 8.41 6.72
C SER A 143 -24.55 9.89 6.45
N TRP A 144 -23.82 10.50 5.53
CA TRP A 144 -23.92 11.91 5.16
C TRP A 144 -23.77 12.06 3.63
N PRO A 145 -24.88 12.15 2.87
CA PRO A 145 -24.83 12.28 1.42
C PRO A 145 -24.04 13.50 0.90
N ALA A 146 -23.89 14.55 1.73
CA ALA A 146 -23.12 15.75 1.41
C ALA A 146 -21.61 15.59 1.66
N SER A 147 -21.16 14.50 2.28
CA SER A 147 -19.74 14.17 2.47
C SER A 147 -19.06 13.93 1.13
N ARG A 148 -17.87 14.47 0.95
CA ARG A 148 -17.09 14.32 -0.28
C ARG A 148 -15.98 13.29 -0.09
N ASN A 149 -15.85 12.41 -1.08
CA ASN A 149 -14.83 11.36 -1.14
C ASN A 149 -13.91 11.65 -2.33
N VAL A 150 -12.66 12.02 -2.05
CA VAL A 150 -11.67 12.41 -3.07
C VAL A 150 -10.45 11.52 -2.95
N ALA A 151 -9.96 10.99 -4.07
CA ALA A 151 -8.74 10.18 -4.14
C ALA A 151 -7.77 10.74 -5.18
N VAL A 152 -6.48 10.86 -4.82
CA VAL A 152 -5.40 11.29 -5.72
C VAL A 152 -4.21 10.37 -5.54
N ALA A 153 -3.65 9.83 -6.63
CA ALA A 153 -2.59 8.83 -6.53
C ALA A 153 -1.58 8.88 -7.69
N GLY A 154 -0.36 8.44 -7.42
CA GLY A 154 0.67 8.18 -8.45
C GLY A 154 0.44 6.88 -9.25
N LYS A 155 -0.60 6.10 -8.90
CA LYS A 155 -1.03 4.87 -9.61
C LYS A 155 -2.56 4.79 -9.64
N ASP A 156 -3.13 4.32 -10.76
CA ASP A 156 -4.57 4.13 -10.93
C ASP A 156 -5.18 3.20 -9.85
N ARG A 157 -4.59 2.02 -9.67
CA ARG A 157 -5.03 1.02 -8.69
C ARG A 157 -5.07 1.55 -7.26
N ALA A 158 -4.13 2.40 -6.88
CA ALA A 158 -4.12 3.01 -5.55
C ALA A 158 -5.32 3.96 -5.36
N ALA A 159 -5.60 4.82 -6.35
CA ALA A 159 -6.75 5.71 -6.34
C ALA A 159 -8.08 4.93 -6.32
N ILE A 160 -8.15 3.82 -7.07
CA ILE A 160 -9.32 2.94 -7.12
C ILE A 160 -9.57 2.29 -5.76
N MET A 161 -8.56 1.64 -5.17
CA MET A 161 -8.71 0.89 -3.93
C MET A 161 -9.03 1.77 -2.73
N MET A 162 -8.51 3.00 -2.69
CA MET A 162 -8.80 3.95 -1.62
C MET A 162 -10.10 4.73 -1.86
N GLY A 163 -10.43 5.07 -3.11
CA GLY A 163 -11.63 5.83 -3.46
C GLY A 163 -12.93 5.01 -3.48
N GLY A 164 -12.84 3.71 -3.75
CA GLY A 164 -14.00 2.82 -3.85
C GLY A 164 -14.92 3.16 -5.03
N HIS A 165 -16.19 2.74 -4.96
CA HIS A 165 -17.17 2.91 -6.06
C HIS A 165 -17.82 4.30 -6.09
N LYS A 166 -17.78 5.07 -4.99
CA LYS A 166 -18.52 6.35 -4.85
C LYS A 166 -17.58 7.53 -4.55
N ALA A 167 -16.48 7.65 -5.32
CA ALA A 167 -15.64 8.83 -5.28
C ALA A 167 -16.32 10.02 -5.99
N ASP A 168 -16.23 11.24 -5.43
CA ASP A 168 -16.68 12.48 -6.08
C ASP A 168 -15.64 13.00 -7.07
N GLN A 169 -14.36 12.79 -6.75
CA GLN A 169 -13.21 13.05 -7.62
C GLN A 169 -12.18 11.96 -7.39
N ARG A 170 -11.61 11.44 -8.47
CA ARG A 170 -10.53 10.45 -8.46
C ARG A 170 -9.54 10.76 -9.56
N TRP A 171 -8.28 10.98 -9.20
CA TRP A 171 -7.22 11.38 -10.11
C TRP A 171 -5.98 10.52 -9.90
N TYR A 172 -5.41 10.01 -10.98
CA TYR A 172 -4.23 9.15 -10.92
C TYR A 172 -3.32 9.36 -12.12
N TRP A 173 -2.03 9.13 -11.92
CA TRP A 173 -1.06 9.14 -13.00
C TRP A 173 -1.27 7.94 -13.92
N ASN A 174 -1.49 8.19 -15.22
CA ASN A 174 -1.73 7.16 -16.25
C ASN A 174 -0.50 6.85 -17.11
N GLY A 175 0.70 7.31 -16.71
CA GLY A 175 1.94 7.19 -17.49
C GLY A 175 2.26 8.41 -18.34
N LYS A 176 1.35 9.38 -18.48
CA LYS A 176 1.52 10.59 -19.28
C LYS A 176 1.04 11.86 -18.57
N THR A 177 -0.04 11.75 -17.84
CA THR A 177 -0.70 12.84 -17.11
C THR A 177 -1.55 12.27 -16.00
N PHE A 178 -2.10 13.13 -15.13
CA PHE A 178 -3.17 12.69 -14.22
C PHE A 178 -4.50 12.59 -14.96
N ASP A 179 -5.20 11.48 -14.75
CA ASP A 179 -6.44 11.14 -15.44
C ASP A 179 -7.49 10.61 -14.44
N THR A 180 -8.70 10.34 -14.92
CA THR A 180 -9.82 9.85 -14.10
C THR A 180 -10.60 8.78 -14.86
N ASP A 181 -11.17 7.84 -14.11
CA ASP A 181 -12.15 6.85 -14.59
C ASP A 181 -13.61 7.32 -14.44
N LEU A 182 -13.83 8.45 -13.76
CA LEU A 182 -15.16 8.95 -13.46
C LEU A 182 -15.80 9.62 -14.68
N GLU A 183 -16.64 8.88 -15.38
CA GLU A 183 -17.39 9.39 -16.54
C GLU A 183 -18.53 10.33 -16.12
N GLY A 184 -18.69 11.42 -16.84
CA GLY A 184 -19.78 12.39 -16.61
C GLY A 184 -19.63 13.27 -15.38
N VAL A 185 -18.56 13.10 -14.60
CA VAL A 185 -18.26 13.98 -13.46
C VAL A 185 -17.54 15.23 -13.95
N ALA A 186 -17.99 16.40 -13.48
CA ALA A 186 -17.37 17.67 -13.85
C ALA A 186 -15.89 17.71 -13.42
N VAL A 187 -15.01 18.07 -14.35
CA VAL A 187 -13.58 18.25 -14.08
C VAL A 187 -13.38 19.60 -13.40
N PRO A 188 -12.83 19.64 -12.17
CA PRO A 188 -12.50 20.90 -11.51
C PRO A 188 -11.51 21.73 -12.34
N ALA A 189 -11.67 23.05 -12.35
CA ALA A 189 -10.81 23.94 -13.13
C ALA A 189 -9.34 23.86 -12.70
N VAL A 190 -9.07 23.58 -11.42
CA VAL A 190 -7.72 23.36 -10.91
C VAL A 190 -7.01 22.21 -11.60
N VAL A 191 -7.74 21.13 -11.92
CA VAL A 191 -7.16 19.97 -12.61
C VAL A 191 -6.68 20.34 -14.01
N THR A 192 -7.48 21.11 -14.74
CA THR A 192 -7.09 21.57 -16.09
C THR A 192 -5.83 22.45 -16.04
N ARG A 193 -5.77 23.39 -15.10
CA ARG A 193 -4.58 24.23 -14.89
C ARG A 193 -3.36 23.42 -14.47
N PHE A 194 -3.56 22.47 -13.54
CA PHE A 194 -2.51 21.57 -13.08
C PHE A 194 -1.94 20.72 -14.22
N LYS A 195 -2.80 20.08 -15.03
CA LYS A 195 -2.35 19.26 -16.19
C LYS A 195 -1.55 20.09 -17.19
N ALA A 196 -1.92 21.33 -17.45
CA ALA A 196 -1.15 22.24 -18.32
C ALA A 196 0.21 22.60 -17.71
N ALA A 197 0.28 22.89 -16.42
CA ALA A 197 1.53 23.19 -15.71
C ALA A 197 2.47 21.98 -15.68
N LEU A 198 1.93 20.79 -15.37
CA LEU A 198 2.68 19.52 -15.38
C LEU A 198 3.26 19.23 -16.78
N ALA A 199 2.47 19.38 -17.85
CA ALA A 199 2.95 19.17 -19.21
C ALA A 199 4.09 20.13 -19.56
N ALA A 200 4.01 21.40 -19.17
CA ALA A 200 5.06 22.39 -19.35
C ALA A 200 6.32 22.03 -18.55
N ALA A 201 6.20 21.57 -17.31
CA ALA A 201 7.30 21.13 -16.46
C ALA A 201 7.99 19.89 -17.03
N LEU A 202 7.23 18.89 -17.49
CA LEU A 202 7.76 17.67 -18.10
C LEU A 202 8.50 17.94 -19.40
N ALA A 203 8.13 18.96 -20.16
CA ALA A 203 8.81 19.37 -21.39
C ALA A 203 10.20 19.98 -21.12
N GLN A 204 10.54 20.33 -19.89
CA GLN A 204 11.85 20.83 -19.48
C GLN A 204 12.66 19.74 -18.77
N PRO A 205 14.00 19.71 -18.93
CA PRO A 205 14.83 18.81 -18.13
C PRO A 205 14.87 19.30 -16.67
N ARG A 206 14.99 18.36 -15.75
CA ARG A 206 15.32 18.64 -14.35
C ARG A 206 16.77 18.24 -14.07
N PRO A 207 17.60 19.16 -13.55
CA PRO A 207 18.98 18.83 -13.18
C PRO A 207 19.01 17.80 -12.04
N ALA A 208 20.17 17.17 -11.86
CA ALA A 208 20.42 16.29 -10.74
C ALA A 208 20.17 17.02 -9.40
N LEU A 209 19.51 16.34 -8.47
CA LEU A 209 19.30 16.86 -7.11
C LEU A 209 20.63 16.94 -6.35
N VAL A 210 20.73 17.91 -5.45
CA VAL A 210 21.87 18.02 -4.53
C VAL A 210 21.52 17.20 -3.29
N PRO A 211 22.18 16.03 -3.07
CA PRO A 211 21.84 15.21 -1.92
C PRO A 211 22.28 15.90 -0.62
N PRO A 212 21.47 15.80 0.45
CA PRO A 212 21.94 16.16 1.79
C PRO A 212 23.16 15.28 2.20
N PRO A 213 24.04 15.77 3.11
CA PRO A 213 25.24 15.02 3.51
C PRO A 213 24.97 13.59 4.00
N VAL A 214 23.82 13.38 4.64
CA VAL A 214 23.40 12.05 5.09
C VAL A 214 23.09 11.09 3.92
N CYS A 215 22.62 11.61 2.81
CA CYS A 215 22.37 10.82 1.60
C CYS A 215 23.66 10.60 0.81
N GLU A 216 24.58 11.57 0.79
CA GLU A 216 25.92 11.39 0.22
C GLU A 216 26.70 10.25 0.91
N ALA A 217 26.55 10.11 2.22
CA ALA A 217 27.14 9.01 2.98
C ALA A 217 26.61 7.62 2.57
N LYS A 218 25.43 7.55 1.94
CA LYS A 218 24.86 6.30 1.38
C LYS A 218 25.22 6.07 -0.09
N SER A 219 26.03 6.95 -0.70
CA SER A 219 26.44 6.85 -2.10
C SER A 219 27.43 5.70 -2.29
N GLN A 220 26.92 4.54 -2.67
CA GLN A 220 27.69 3.34 -2.94
C GLN A 220 27.18 2.64 -4.19
N VAL A 221 28.00 2.65 -5.24
CA VAL A 221 27.65 1.99 -6.51
C VAL A 221 27.60 0.48 -6.32
N VAL A 222 26.49 -0.12 -6.70
CA VAL A 222 26.24 -1.56 -6.71
C VAL A 222 26.00 -2.01 -8.14
N ALA A 223 26.80 -2.96 -8.63
CA ALA A 223 26.52 -3.65 -9.88
C ALA A 223 25.35 -4.62 -9.68
N VAL A 224 24.39 -4.61 -10.59
CA VAL A 224 23.16 -5.41 -10.55
C VAL A 224 23.30 -6.59 -11.51
N GLU A 225 23.02 -7.79 -11.04
CA GLU A 225 22.97 -9.02 -11.84
C GLU A 225 21.70 -9.05 -12.71
N GLY A 226 21.68 -9.89 -13.74
CA GLY A 226 20.49 -10.02 -14.60
C GLY A 226 20.30 -8.90 -15.64
N GLY A 227 21.35 -8.09 -15.92
CA GLY A 227 21.32 -7.07 -16.97
C GLY A 227 20.91 -5.67 -16.52
N GLY A 228 20.68 -5.45 -15.22
CA GLY A 228 20.34 -4.16 -14.66
C GLY A 228 21.48 -3.13 -14.70
N LYS A 229 21.14 -1.85 -14.68
CA LYS A 229 22.11 -0.76 -14.55
C LYS A 229 22.63 -0.69 -13.10
N PRO A 230 23.90 -0.27 -12.88
CA PRO A 230 24.39 0.01 -11.53
C PRO A 230 23.55 1.07 -10.83
N VAL A 231 23.33 0.89 -9.52
CA VAL A 231 22.49 1.76 -8.68
C VAL A 231 23.22 2.17 -7.40
N GLY A 232 22.68 3.10 -6.62
CA GLY A 232 23.10 3.45 -5.27
C GLY A 232 23.89 4.76 -5.15
N ALA A 233 24.17 5.47 -6.25
CA ALA A 233 24.87 6.77 -6.24
C ALA A 233 24.19 7.78 -7.17
N GLY A 234 22.92 7.55 -7.53
CA GLY A 234 22.16 8.41 -8.42
C GLY A 234 21.65 9.67 -7.74
N ARG A 235 21.52 10.75 -8.51
CA ARG A 235 20.99 12.05 -8.08
C ARG A 235 19.67 12.40 -8.76
N LEU A 236 19.00 11.41 -9.32
CA LEU A 236 17.68 11.48 -9.92
C LEU A 236 17.50 12.62 -10.96
N PRO A 237 18.40 12.84 -11.94
CA PRO A 237 18.17 13.81 -13.00
C PRO A 237 17.03 13.32 -13.91
N ARG A 238 16.34 14.28 -14.58
CA ARG A 238 15.32 13.94 -15.56
C ARG A 238 15.57 14.68 -16.87
N ALA A 239 15.67 13.96 -17.98
CA ALA A 239 15.66 14.55 -19.30
C ALA A 239 14.26 15.11 -19.65
N ALA A 240 14.20 16.06 -20.59
CA ALA A 240 12.92 16.57 -21.07
C ALA A 240 12.06 15.42 -21.63
N GLY A 241 10.82 15.33 -21.17
CA GLY A 241 9.86 14.29 -21.60
C GLY A 241 10.07 12.88 -21.01
N ASP A 242 11.06 12.69 -20.14
CA ASP A 242 11.32 11.37 -19.52
C ASP A 242 10.34 11.11 -18.37
N VAL A 243 9.20 10.51 -18.71
CA VAL A 243 8.15 10.15 -17.75
C VAL A 243 8.53 8.98 -16.82
N LEU A 244 9.51 8.15 -17.21
CA LEU A 244 10.01 7.08 -16.35
C LEU A 244 10.88 7.64 -15.23
N ALA A 245 11.78 8.58 -15.56
CA ALA A 245 12.56 9.28 -14.54
C ALA A 245 11.67 10.20 -13.67
N PHE A 246 10.60 10.78 -14.22
CA PHE A 246 9.62 11.54 -13.45
C PHE A 246 8.99 10.70 -12.34
N ARG A 247 8.43 9.55 -12.68
CA ARG A 247 7.77 8.70 -11.70
C ARG A 247 8.73 8.08 -10.67
N ALA A 248 9.99 7.79 -11.08
CA ALA A 248 11.03 7.24 -10.20
C ALA A 248 11.85 8.35 -9.53
N SER A 249 11.17 9.37 -9.02
CA SER A 249 11.76 10.51 -8.31
C SER A 249 10.72 11.20 -7.41
N PRO A 250 11.12 12.14 -6.54
CA PRO A 250 10.19 12.89 -5.69
C PRO A 250 9.12 13.69 -6.47
N GLU A 251 9.36 14.00 -7.75
CA GLU A 251 8.43 14.83 -8.55
C GLU A 251 7.01 14.27 -8.57
N ILE A 252 6.84 12.94 -8.69
CA ILE A 252 5.49 12.34 -8.75
C ILE A 252 4.70 12.56 -7.45
N ASP A 253 5.38 12.51 -6.29
CA ASP A 253 4.72 12.72 -5.00
C ASP A 253 4.39 14.20 -4.78
N GLY A 254 5.32 15.10 -5.13
CA GLY A 254 5.09 16.55 -5.10
C GLY A 254 3.92 16.97 -5.97
N ASP A 255 3.82 16.45 -7.20
CA ASP A 255 2.73 16.75 -8.12
C ASP A 255 1.40 16.11 -7.65
N THR A 256 1.43 14.90 -7.07
CA THR A 256 0.25 14.27 -6.46
C THR A 256 -0.29 15.13 -5.31
N LEU A 257 0.58 15.62 -4.43
CA LEU A 257 0.22 16.51 -3.32
C LEU A 257 -0.26 17.88 -3.81
N ALA A 258 0.37 18.45 -4.86
CA ALA A 258 -0.04 19.71 -5.46
C ALA A 258 -1.47 19.63 -6.05
N LEU A 259 -1.78 18.53 -6.75
CA LEU A 259 -3.13 18.29 -7.26
C LEU A 259 -4.14 18.11 -6.11
N ALA A 260 -3.79 17.33 -5.09
CA ALA A 260 -4.62 17.15 -3.90
C ALA A 260 -4.89 18.48 -3.20
N ALA A 261 -3.88 19.34 -3.02
CA ALA A 261 -4.01 20.69 -2.44
C ALA A 261 -4.95 21.57 -3.25
N GLY A 262 -4.83 21.53 -4.58
CA GLY A 262 -5.71 22.26 -5.48
C GLY A 262 -7.17 21.83 -5.35
N LEU A 263 -7.43 20.52 -5.22
CA LEU A 263 -8.77 19.97 -4.99
C LEU A 263 -9.32 20.35 -3.60
N VAL A 264 -8.48 20.36 -2.55
CA VAL A 264 -8.88 20.86 -1.22
C VAL A 264 -9.43 22.27 -1.32
N ASP A 265 -8.72 23.17 -2.00
CA ASP A 265 -9.12 24.57 -2.13
C ASP A 265 -10.37 24.74 -3.01
N GLU A 266 -10.41 24.16 -4.21
CA GLU A 266 -11.51 24.37 -5.17
C GLU A 266 -12.81 23.70 -4.70
N MET A 267 -12.72 22.48 -4.16
CA MET A 267 -13.88 21.76 -3.63
C MET A 267 -14.23 22.20 -2.21
N LYS A 268 -13.39 23.02 -1.55
CA LYS A 268 -13.57 23.47 -0.15
C LYS A 268 -13.68 22.29 0.81
N LEU A 269 -12.82 21.28 0.67
CA LEU A 269 -12.83 20.10 1.54
C LEU A 269 -12.59 20.48 3.00
N GLY A 270 -13.30 19.83 3.91
CA GLY A 270 -13.25 20.11 5.34
C GLY A 270 -13.95 21.40 5.80
N ARG A 271 -14.66 22.09 4.91
CA ARG A 271 -15.40 23.35 5.21
C ARG A 271 -16.92 23.17 5.22
N GLY A 272 -17.39 21.95 4.97
CA GLY A 272 -18.80 21.59 5.02
C GLY A 272 -19.31 21.34 6.44
N ALA A 273 -20.61 21.05 6.55
CA ALA A 273 -21.23 20.63 7.82
C ALA A 273 -20.88 19.18 8.20
N THR A 274 -20.54 18.36 7.22
CA THR A 274 -20.17 16.94 7.37
C THR A 274 -18.67 16.76 7.12
N PRO A 275 -18.04 15.73 7.71
CA PRO A 275 -16.68 15.36 7.39
C PRO A 275 -16.50 14.99 5.92
N ASP A 276 -15.35 15.33 5.33
CA ASP A 276 -14.90 14.89 4.01
C ASP A 276 -13.72 13.92 4.14
N LEU A 277 -13.48 13.12 3.10
CA LEU A 277 -12.33 12.21 2.99
C LEU A 277 -11.44 12.64 1.82
N LEU A 278 -10.15 12.78 2.07
CA LEU A 278 -9.11 12.93 1.06
C LEU A 278 -8.10 11.78 1.22
N ALA A 279 -8.11 10.86 0.30
CA ALA A 279 -7.16 9.77 0.19
C ALA A 279 -6.06 10.13 -0.81
N VAL A 280 -4.79 10.06 -0.37
CA VAL A 280 -3.63 10.41 -1.21
C VAL A 280 -2.64 9.25 -1.18
N SER A 281 -2.34 8.66 -2.34
CA SER A 281 -1.30 7.64 -2.45
C SER A 281 -0.06 8.22 -3.14
N LEU A 282 1.07 8.19 -2.42
CA LEU A 282 2.36 8.72 -2.81
C LEU A 282 3.23 7.56 -3.32
N SER A 283 3.45 7.50 -4.61
CA SER A 283 4.00 6.31 -5.28
C SER A 283 5.49 6.41 -5.61
N GLY A 284 6.12 7.56 -5.32
CA GLY A 284 7.53 7.82 -5.64
C GLY A 284 8.48 6.84 -4.96
N THR A 285 8.21 6.49 -3.69
CA THR A 285 9.06 5.56 -2.93
C THR A 285 9.10 4.17 -3.57
N ASP A 286 7.96 3.65 -4.04
CA ASP A 286 7.90 2.38 -4.76
C ASP A 286 8.63 2.42 -6.11
N TYR A 287 8.39 3.47 -6.90
CA TYR A 287 9.08 3.60 -8.18
C TYR A 287 10.60 3.75 -8.03
N VAL A 288 11.07 4.47 -6.99
CA VAL A 288 12.48 4.57 -6.65
C VAL A 288 13.01 3.23 -6.16
N GLY A 289 12.27 2.53 -5.28
CA GLY A 289 12.62 1.21 -4.78
C GLY A 289 12.79 0.18 -5.90
N HIS A 290 11.85 0.11 -6.82
CA HIS A 290 11.97 -0.76 -8.00
C HIS A 290 13.16 -0.41 -8.90
N THR A 291 13.40 0.89 -9.12
CA THR A 291 14.41 1.34 -10.07
C THR A 291 15.83 1.31 -9.51
N TYR A 292 16.00 1.57 -8.20
CA TYR A 292 17.31 1.78 -7.57
C TYR A 292 17.55 0.94 -6.31
N GLY A 293 16.54 0.23 -5.82
CA GLY A 293 16.55 -0.47 -4.54
C GLY A 293 16.03 0.39 -3.39
N THR A 294 15.75 -0.24 -2.26
CA THR A 294 15.21 0.42 -1.06
C THR A 294 16.29 1.07 -0.20
N GLU A 295 17.56 0.79 -0.48
CA GLU A 295 18.73 1.39 0.16
C GLU A 295 19.48 2.28 -0.83
N GLY A 296 20.43 3.08 -0.37
CA GLY A 296 21.27 3.91 -1.23
C GLY A 296 20.86 5.37 -1.27
N GLN A 297 21.61 6.14 -2.07
CA GLN A 297 21.46 7.60 -2.14
C GLN A 297 20.10 8.02 -2.71
N GLU A 298 19.60 7.29 -3.72
CA GLU A 298 18.35 7.59 -4.41
C GLU A 298 17.15 7.51 -3.47
N MET A 299 17.04 6.44 -2.68
CA MET A 299 15.98 6.28 -1.69
C MET A 299 16.09 7.30 -0.56
N CYS A 300 17.31 7.60 -0.12
CA CYS A 300 17.53 8.63 0.89
C CYS A 300 17.02 10.01 0.43
N ILE A 301 17.32 10.42 -0.82
CA ILE A 301 16.81 11.65 -1.41
C ILE A 301 15.28 11.62 -1.47
N GLN A 302 14.71 10.51 -1.96
CA GLN A 302 13.26 10.34 -2.06
C GLN A 302 12.56 10.56 -0.71
N LEU A 303 13.03 9.93 0.36
CA LEU A 303 12.38 9.99 1.67
C LEU A 303 12.48 11.37 2.34
N LEU A 304 13.61 12.07 2.19
CA LEU A 304 13.76 13.41 2.75
C LEU A 304 12.94 14.46 1.98
N GLU A 305 12.82 14.32 0.65
CA GLU A 305 11.94 15.17 -0.14
C GLU A 305 10.46 14.87 0.17
N LEU A 306 10.08 13.59 0.30
CA LEU A 306 8.73 13.20 0.72
C LEU A 306 8.34 13.83 2.07
N ASP A 307 9.24 13.80 3.06
CA ASP A 307 9.03 14.44 4.37
C ASP A 307 8.75 15.95 4.21
N ARG A 308 9.54 16.62 3.38
CA ARG A 308 9.36 18.06 3.08
C ARG A 308 8.00 18.33 2.42
N GLU A 309 7.65 17.57 1.40
CA GLU A 309 6.44 17.76 0.60
C GLU A 309 5.15 17.50 1.39
N ILE A 310 5.12 16.44 2.21
CA ILE A 310 4.01 16.23 3.16
C ILE A 310 3.95 17.41 4.15
N GLY A 311 5.10 17.92 4.61
CA GLY A 311 5.17 19.08 5.51
C GLY A 311 4.55 20.32 4.90
N ASP A 312 4.84 20.60 3.64
CA ASP A 312 4.30 21.75 2.92
C ASP A 312 2.79 21.61 2.66
N PHE A 313 2.32 20.41 2.35
CA PHE A 313 0.89 20.10 2.24
C PHE A 313 0.15 20.34 3.58
N LEU A 314 0.69 19.86 4.70
CA LEU A 314 0.08 20.06 6.02
C LEU A 314 0.06 21.54 6.43
N LYS A 315 1.12 22.32 6.12
CA LYS A 315 1.16 23.77 6.34
C LYS A 315 0.07 24.49 5.52
N LEU A 316 -0.21 24.01 4.31
CA LEU A 316 -1.31 24.55 3.51
C LEU A 316 -2.65 24.34 4.23
N LEU A 317 -2.95 23.13 4.71
CA LEU A 317 -4.19 22.86 5.47
C LEU A 317 -4.30 23.78 6.70
N ASP A 318 -3.20 23.96 7.45
CA ASP A 318 -3.13 24.87 8.60
C ASP A 318 -3.45 26.32 8.19
N SER A 319 -2.82 26.80 7.11
CA SER A 319 -3.02 28.17 6.61
C SER A 319 -4.46 28.44 6.16
N ARG A 320 -5.19 27.39 5.84
CA ARG A 320 -6.60 27.44 5.47
C ARG A 320 -7.55 27.33 6.67
N GLY A 321 -7.02 27.09 7.86
CA GLY A 321 -7.81 26.89 9.09
C GLY A 321 -8.72 25.67 9.05
N ILE A 322 -8.32 24.62 8.33
CA ILE A 322 -9.09 23.36 8.22
C ILE A 322 -8.88 22.54 9.48
N ASP A 323 -9.97 22.08 10.11
CA ASP A 323 -9.91 21.07 11.17
C ASP A 323 -9.80 19.69 10.55
N TYR A 324 -8.62 19.07 10.66
CA TYR A 324 -8.34 17.79 10.01
C TYR A 324 -7.64 16.79 10.94
N ALA A 325 -7.77 15.52 10.60
CA ALA A 325 -6.97 14.44 11.17
C ALA A 325 -6.28 13.68 10.03
N VAL A 326 -5.11 13.13 10.33
CA VAL A 326 -4.28 12.40 9.38
C VAL A 326 -4.10 10.96 9.87
N ALA A 327 -4.28 9.99 8.96
CA ALA A 327 -3.69 8.66 9.08
C ALA A 327 -2.63 8.50 8.00
N LEU A 328 -1.49 7.87 8.32
CA LEU A 328 -0.46 7.53 7.37
C LEU A 328 -0.05 6.07 7.56
N THR A 329 0.06 5.34 6.45
CA THR A 329 0.60 3.99 6.40
C THR A 329 1.27 3.72 5.04
N ALA A 330 1.59 2.46 4.78
CA ALA A 330 2.01 1.97 3.48
C ALA A 330 1.17 0.75 3.07
N ASP A 331 1.08 0.53 1.78
CA ASP A 331 0.43 -0.65 1.19
C ASP A 331 1.30 -1.91 1.30
N HIS A 332 2.61 -1.77 1.37
CA HIS A 332 3.62 -2.78 1.65
C HIS A 332 4.98 -2.13 1.94
N GLY A 333 5.94 -2.94 2.33
CA GLY A 333 7.34 -2.59 2.34
C GLY A 333 8.05 -3.01 1.07
N GLY A 334 9.35 -3.31 1.16
CA GLY A 334 10.14 -3.75 0.02
C GLY A 334 11.47 -4.36 0.44
N GLN A 335 11.95 -5.29 -0.38
CA GLN A 335 13.28 -5.87 -0.28
C GLN A 335 14.25 -5.08 -1.16
N ASP A 336 15.50 -4.92 -0.71
CA ASP A 336 16.54 -4.28 -1.51
C ASP A 336 17.09 -5.20 -2.62
N ALA A 337 17.94 -4.64 -3.49
CA ALA A 337 18.68 -5.42 -4.47
C ALA A 337 19.57 -6.46 -3.74
N PRO A 338 19.47 -7.75 -4.05
CA PRO A 338 20.18 -8.80 -3.32
C PRO A 338 21.71 -8.63 -3.40
N GLU A 339 22.22 -7.98 -4.44
CA GLU A 339 23.63 -7.66 -4.57
C GLU A 339 24.10 -6.66 -3.49
N ARG A 340 23.22 -5.71 -3.09
CA ARG A 340 23.53 -4.79 -1.98
C ARG A 340 23.34 -5.48 -0.64
N GLU A 341 22.30 -6.29 -0.48
CA GLU A 341 22.06 -7.08 0.74
C GLU A 341 23.23 -8.00 1.06
N ARG A 342 23.80 -8.70 0.05
CA ARG A 342 25.01 -9.51 0.25
C ARG A 342 26.20 -8.70 0.77
N ARG A 343 26.40 -7.48 0.25
CA ARG A 343 27.45 -6.56 0.74
C ARG A 343 27.20 -6.11 2.18
N ASN A 344 25.93 -5.97 2.54
CA ASN A 344 25.49 -5.52 3.86
C ASN A 344 25.37 -6.67 4.89
N GLY A 345 25.86 -7.87 4.55
CA GLY A 345 25.96 -8.99 5.50
C GLY A 345 24.82 -10.00 5.44
N ILE A 346 24.02 -10.01 4.38
CA ILE A 346 22.99 -11.03 4.10
C ILE A 346 23.49 -11.93 2.94
N PRO A 347 24.39 -12.89 3.21
CA PRO A 347 25.05 -13.66 2.16
C PRO A 347 24.12 -14.53 1.33
N ASP A 348 22.96 -14.91 1.90
CA ASP A 348 21.96 -15.76 1.27
C ASP A 348 20.97 -15.00 0.38
N ALA A 349 21.09 -13.66 0.28
CA ALA A 349 20.27 -12.87 -0.60
C ALA A 349 20.57 -13.20 -2.07
N ILE A 350 19.53 -13.68 -2.77
CA ILE A 350 19.66 -14.15 -4.16
C ILE A 350 18.43 -13.74 -4.98
N ARG A 351 18.56 -13.79 -6.28
CA ARG A 351 17.43 -13.66 -7.21
C ARG A 351 16.74 -15.01 -7.40
N VAL A 352 15.43 -14.94 -7.67
CA VAL A 352 14.63 -16.13 -7.94
C VAL A 352 15.12 -16.86 -9.20
N ASP A 353 15.13 -18.20 -9.15
CA ASP A 353 15.39 -19.05 -10.30
C ASP A 353 14.25 -18.89 -11.34
N PRO A 354 14.55 -18.49 -12.60
CA PRO A 354 13.56 -18.42 -13.67
C PRO A 354 12.79 -19.73 -13.91
N ALA A 355 13.35 -20.87 -13.54
CA ALA A 355 12.69 -22.18 -13.64
C ALA A 355 11.44 -22.31 -12.76
N LEU A 356 11.29 -21.44 -11.75
CA LEU A 356 10.09 -21.36 -10.90
C LEU A 356 8.90 -20.65 -11.57
N ARG A 357 9.08 -20.01 -12.72
CA ARG A 357 7.95 -19.40 -13.45
C ARG A 357 6.92 -20.46 -13.82
N PRO A 358 5.61 -20.19 -13.62
CA PRO A 358 4.55 -21.18 -13.92
C PRO A 358 4.61 -21.75 -15.33
N ALA A 359 4.89 -20.93 -16.33
CA ALA A 359 5.04 -21.41 -17.71
C ALA A 359 6.19 -22.42 -17.84
N THR A 360 7.38 -22.11 -17.31
CA THR A 360 8.56 -22.99 -17.38
C THR A 360 8.35 -24.29 -16.58
N MET A 361 7.80 -24.17 -15.37
CA MET A 361 7.47 -25.33 -14.55
C MET A 361 6.37 -26.17 -15.20
N GLY A 362 5.35 -25.53 -15.78
CA GLY A 362 4.26 -26.18 -16.50
C GLY A 362 4.76 -27.00 -17.70
N GLU A 363 5.62 -26.42 -18.54
CA GLU A 363 6.23 -27.11 -19.69
C GLU A 363 7.02 -28.37 -19.24
N LYS A 364 7.82 -28.25 -18.19
CA LYS A 364 8.55 -29.38 -17.60
C LYS A 364 7.60 -30.48 -17.14
N LEU A 365 6.58 -30.15 -16.35
CA LEU A 365 5.66 -31.11 -15.80
C LEU A 365 4.75 -31.75 -16.88
N VAL A 366 4.35 -30.98 -17.90
CA VAL A 366 3.61 -31.49 -19.06
C VAL A 366 4.41 -32.58 -19.76
N ALA A 367 5.71 -32.37 -19.99
CA ALA A 367 6.59 -33.39 -20.61
C ALA A 367 6.75 -34.62 -19.71
N GLU A 368 6.97 -34.45 -18.41
CA GLU A 368 7.13 -35.55 -17.44
C GLU A 368 5.85 -36.42 -17.30
N LEU A 369 4.68 -35.76 -17.34
CA LEU A 369 3.38 -36.44 -17.19
C LEU A 369 2.80 -36.96 -18.52
N GLY A 370 3.43 -36.61 -19.65
CA GLY A 370 2.93 -36.98 -20.99
C GLY A 370 1.63 -36.25 -21.36
N LEU A 371 1.44 -35.02 -20.85
CA LEU A 371 0.25 -34.21 -21.11
C LEU A 371 0.45 -33.26 -22.31
N LYS A 372 -0.56 -32.45 -22.63
CA LYS A 372 -0.53 -31.42 -23.67
C LYS A 372 -1.04 -30.11 -23.13
N GLY A 373 -0.52 -28.98 -23.66
CA GLY A 373 -0.90 -27.64 -23.24
C GLY A 373 0.12 -27.02 -22.29
N PRO A 374 -0.14 -25.82 -21.77
CA PRO A 374 0.78 -25.11 -20.88
C PRO A 374 0.90 -25.74 -19.48
N GLY A 375 -0.13 -26.47 -19.02
CA GLY A 375 -0.14 -27.15 -17.72
C GLY A 375 -0.37 -26.22 -16.54
N LEU A 376 0.45 -25.17 -16.39
CA LEU A 376 0.35 -24.16 -15.34
C LEU A 376 0.26 -22.75 -15.94
N LEU A 377 -0.49 -21.87 -15.26
CA LEU A 377 -0.68 -20.46 -15.59
C LEU A 377 -0.35 -19.60 -14.37
N GLY A 378 0.10 -18.37 -14.61
CA GLY A 378 0.46 -17.39 -13.58
C GLY A 378 1.52 -16.42 -14.10
N ASP A 379 1.57 -15.21 -13.54
CA ASP A 379 2.44 -14.14 -14.03
C ASP A 379 3.81 -14.11 -13.32
N ALA A 380 3.86 -14.58 -12.07
CA ALA A 380 5.06 -14.52 -11.23
C ALA A 380 5.54 -15.91 -10.79
N PRO A 381 6.82 -16.07 -10.42
CA PRO A 381 7.37 -17.32 -9.91
C PRO A 381 6.94 -17.66 -8.47
N PHE A 382 5.96 -16.94 -7.93
CA PHE A 382 5.41 -17.06 -6.58
C PHE A 382 3.95 -16.58 -6.58
N GLY A 383 3.27 -16.74 -5.45
CA GLY A 383 1.87 -16.33 -5.30
C GLY A 383 0.91 -17.35 -5.90
N ASP A 384 -0.15 -16.85 -6.50
CA ASP A 384 -1.21 -17.66 -7.06
C ASP A 384 -0.79 -18.31 -8.39
N ILE A 385 -0.87 -19.64 -8.47
CA ILE A 385 -0.58 -20.44 -9.67
C ILE A 385 -1.79 -21.31 -9.97
N TYR A 386 -2.17 -21.37 -11.24
CA TYR A 386 -3.40 -22.00 -11.71
C TYR A 386 -3.07 -23.21 -12.58
N VAL A 387 -3.82 -24.27 -12.41
CA VAL A 387 -3.80 -25.42 -13.33
C VAL A 387 -4.63 -25.08 -14.55
N ASP A 388 -4.16 -25.45 -15.73
CA ASP A 388 -4.88 -25.23 -16.97
C ASP A 388 -6.20 -26.04 -16.99
N GLU A 389 -7.34 -25.35 -16.95
CA GLU A 389 -8.68 -25.97 -16.94
C GLU A 389 -9.02 -26.72 -18.24
N ARG A 390 -8.24 -26.54 -19.31
CA ARG A 390 -8.41 -27.30 -20.56
C ARG A 390 -7.91 -28.74 -20.45
N LEU A 391 -7.14 -29.08 -19.43
CA LEU A 391 -6.79 -30.44 -19.09
C LEU A 391 -8.02 -31.22 -18.62
N ALA A 392 -8.07 -32.52 -18.89
CA ALA A 392 -9.11 -33.39 -18.31
C ALA A 392 -9.04 -33.37 -16.76
N PRO A 393 -10.16 -33.49 -16.03
CA PRO A 393 -10.16 -33.38 -14.56
C PRO A 393 -9.15 -34.30 -13.84
N ALA A 394 -8.93 -35.53 -14.37
CA ALA A 394 -7.92 -36.44 -13.82
C ALA A 394 -6.49 -35.90 -14.03
N ASP A 395 -6.24 -35.25 -15.16
CA ASP A 395 -4.94 -34.68 -15.49
C ASP A 395 -4.71 -33.35 -14.76
N GLN A 396 -5.75 -32.54 -14.51
CA GLN A 396 -5.67 -31.37 -13.62
C GLN A 396 -5.18 -31.81 -12.24
N LYS A 397 -5.76 -32.88 -11.67
CA LYS A 397 -5.32 -33.37 -10.36
C LYS A 397 -3.87 -33.87 -10.41
N ARG A 398 -3.45 -34.58 -11.45
CA ARG A 398 -2.06 -35.05 -11.61
C ARG A 398 -1.09 -33.86 -11.72
N MET A 399 -1.48 -32.82 -12.47
CA MET A 399 -0.70 -31.61 -12.63
C MET A 399 -0.56 -30.86 -11.29
N LEU A 400 -1.64 -30.68 -10.54
CA LEU A 400 -1.62 -30.05 -9.22
C LEU A 400 -0.71 -30.79 -8.24
N ASP A 401 -0.85 -32.13 -8.15
CA ASP A 401 -0.04 -32.95 -7.25
C ASP A 401 1.46 -32.87 -7.63
N ALA A 402 1.79 -32.91 -8.92
CA ALA A 402 3.16 -32.79 -9.41
C ALA A 402 3.73 -31.39 -9.19
N ALA A 403 2.93 -30.33 -9.42
CA ALA A 403 3.33 -28.95 -9.17
C ALA A 403 3.62 -28.71 -7.68
N LEU A 404 2.74 -29.14 -6.79
CA LEU A 404 2.96 -29.05 -5.34
C LEU A 404 4.25 -29.75 -4.91
N ALA A 405 4.52 -30.95 -5.44
CA ALA A 405 5.75 -31.69 -5.15
C ALA A 405 6.99 -30.95 -5.69
N ALA A 406 6.94 -30.47 -6.94
CA ALA A 406 8.07 -29.78 -7.58
C ALA A 406 8.42 -28.46 -6.90
N TYR A 407 7.42 -27.62 -6.59
CA TYR A 407 7.65 -26.36 -5.86
C TYR A 407 8.13 -26.62 -4.43
N THR A 408 7.54 -27.58 -3.72
CA THR A 408 7.96 -27.91 -2.34
C THR A 408 9.41 -28.41 -2.27
N ALA A 409 9.87 -29.13 -3.31
CA ALA A 409 11.24 -29.63 -3.38
C ALA A 409 12.28 -28.57 -3.77
N ASN A 410 11.84 -27.40 -4.27
CA ASN A 410 12.78 -26.36 -4.72
C ASN A 410 13.42 -25.63 -3.52
N PRO A 411 14.76 -25.48 -3.50
CA PRO A 411 15.47 -24.87 -2.37
C PRO A 411 15.12 -23.38 -2.12
N GLN A 412 14.56 -22.67 -3.10
CA GLN A 412 14.14 -21.28 -2.97
C GLN A 412 12.70 -21.12 -2.47
N VAL A 413 11.94 -22.19 -2.37
CA VAL A 413 10.54 -22.17 -1.91
C VAL A 413 10.49 -22.45 -0.41
N ALA A 414 9.80 -21.56 0.33
CA ALA A 414 9.54 -21.73 1.76
C ALA A 414 8.31 -22.63 2.00
N ALA A 415 7.29 -22.49 1.16
CA ALA A 415 6.07 -23.29 1.23
C ALA A 415 5.32 -23.25 -0.10
N ALA A 416 4.65 -24.36 -0.42
CA ALA A 416 3.63 -24.44 -1.46
C ALA A 416 2.39 -25.09 -0.87
N TYR A 417 1.25 -24.43 -0.99
CA TYR A 417 -0.03 -24.90 -0.44
C TYR A 417 -1.07 -25.02 -1.55
N SER A 418 -1.87 -26.07 -1.54
CA SER A 418 -3.06 -26.10 -2.37
C SER A 418 -4.13 -25.12 -1.87
N ALA A 419 -4.97 -24.62 -2.77
CA ALA A 419 -6.15 -23.81 -2.42
C ALA A 419 -6.99 -24.44 -1.29
N ARG A 420 -7.17 -25.77 -1.33
CA ARG A 420 -7.91 -26.51 -0.30
C ARG A 420 -7.24 -26.44 1.09
N GLN A 421 -5.91 -26.53 1.15
CA GLN A 421 -5.19 -26.40 2.42
C GLN A 421 -5.33 -25.00 3.00
N VAL A 422 -5.19 -23.97 2.17
CA VAL A 422 -5.32 -22.57 2.59
C VAL A 422 -6.75 -22.26 3.04
N ALA A 423 -7.76 -22.68 2.27
CA ALA A 423 -9.17 -22.47 2.60
C ALA A 423 -9.60 -23.13 3.92
N ALA A 424 -8.95 -24.22 4.32
CA ALA A 424 -9.26 -24.95 5.57
C ALA A 424 -8.76 -24.23 6.83
N VAL A 425 -7.89 -23.22 6.70
CA VAL A 425 -7.34 -22.47 7.84
C VAL A 425 -8.22 -21.24 8.09
N PRO A 426 -8.63 -20.96 9.35
CA PRO A 426 -9.31 -19.71 9.68
C PRO A 426 -8.34 -18.51 9.56
N VAL A 427 -8.86 -17.32 9.23
CA VAL A 427 -8.10 -16.09 9.40
C VAL A 427 -7.80 -15.91 10.90
N PRO A 428 -6.51 -15.72 11.29
CA PRO A 428 -6.16 -15.63 12.70
C PRO A 428 -6.69 -14.35 13.35
N ARG A 429 -6.87 -14.42 14.67
CA ARG A 429 -7.17 -13.26 15.52
C ARG A 429 -6.02 -12.93 16.47
N THR A 430 -4.89 -13.62 16.32
CA THR A 430 -3.66 -13.37 17.06
C THR A 430 -2.88 -12.23 16.41
N PRO A 431 -1.92 -11.61 17.13
CA PRO A 431 -1.07 -10.57 16.54
C PRO A 431 -0.36 -11.02 15.24
N PRO A 432 -0.34 -10.20 14.18
CA PRO A 432 0.09 -10.61 12.83
C PRO A 432 1.55 -11.07 12.72
N GLN A 433 2.43 -10.63 13.64
CA GLN A 433 3.81 -11.14 13.68
C GLN A 433 3.90 -12.63 14.02
N SER A 434 2.91 -13.18 14.72
CA SER A 434 2.87 -14.60 15.11
C SER A 434 2.29 -15.53 14.04
N TRP A 435 1.75 -14.98 12.93
CA TRP A 435 1.10 -15.78 11.92
C TRP A 435 2.08 -16.66 11.16
N THR A 436 1.72 -17.92 11.02
CA THR A 436 2.43 -18.88 10.15
C THR A 436 2.23 -18.52 8.67
N LEU A 437 3.07 -19.06 7.78
CA LEU A 437 2.98 -18.77 6.34
C LEU A 437 1.60 -19.12 5.76
N ILE A 438 1.00 -20.25 6.17
CA ILE A 438 -0.34 -20.62 5.68
C ILE A 438 -1.43 -19.67 6.19
N GLN A 439 -1.27 -19.11 7.39
CA GLN A 439 -2.18 -18.12 7.94
C GLN A 439 -2.07 -16.78 7.18
N ARG A 440 -0.86 -16.36 6.83
CA ARG A 440 -0.61 -15.20 5.95
C ARG A 440 -1.22 -15.43 4.56
N ALA A 441 -1.03 -16.61 3.98
CA ALA A 441 -1.66 -17.01 2.72
C ALA A 441 -3.20 -17.00 2.82
N ARG A 442 -3.76 -17.43 3.95
CA ARG A 442 -5.21 -17.41 4.17
C ARG A 442 -5.81 -16.00 4.11
N ALA A 443 -5.11 -15.00 4.61
CA ALA A 443 -5.55 -13.60 4.53
C ALA A 443 -5.49 -13.02 3.10
N SER A 444 -4.68 -13.62 2.20
CA SER A 444 -4.66 -13.29 0.76
C SER A 444 -5.71 -14.04 -0.04
N TYR A 445 -6.22 -15.18 0.46
CA TYR A 445 -6.96 -16.16 -0.34
C TYR A 445 -8.44 -15.81 -0.51
N HIS A 446 -8.90 -15.67 -1.75
CA HIS A 446 -10.31 -15.55 -2.14
C HIS A 446 -10.69 -16.68 -3.09
N ALA A 447 -11.67 -17.52 -2.70
CA ALA A 447 -12.03 -18.75 -3.39
C ALA A 447 -12.40 -18.58 -4.88
N GLY A 448 -12.90 -17.40 -5.28
CA GLY A 448 -13.29 -17.13 -6.67
C GLY A 448 -12.18 -16.52 -7.53
N ARG A 449 -10.98 -16.31 -7.00
CA ARG A 449 -9.88 -15.62 -7.72
C ARG A 449 -8.51 -16.26 -7.51
N SER A 450 -8.24 -16.77 -6.31
CA SER A 450 -6.93 -17.36 -5.99
C SER A 450 -6.67 -18.64 -6.79
N GLY A 451 -5.40 -18.91 -7.06
CA GLY A 451 -4.93 -20.05 -7.80
C GLY A 451 -5.18 -21.40 -7.12
N ASP A 452 -4.98 -22.49 -7.86
CA ASP A 452 -5.06 -23.86 -7.33
C ASP A 452 -3.98 -24.17 -6.30
N LEU A 453 -2.84 -23.46 -6.40
CA LEU A 453 -1.77 -23.52 -5.43
C LEU A 453 -1.19 -22.11 -5.19
N ILE A 454 -0.69 -21.89 -3.98
CA ILE A 454 -0.02 -20.66 -3.56
C ILE A 454 1.42 -21.01 -3.20
N VAL A 455 2.38 -20.41 -3.89
CA VAL A 455 3.82 -20.61 -3.71
C VAL A 455 4.43 -19.40 -2.99
N LEU A 456 5.13 -19.64 -1.90
CA LEU A 456 5.81 -18.63 -1.10
C LEU A 456 7.32 -18.87 -1.13
N LEU A 457 8.08 -17.87 -1.57
CA LEU A 457 9.54 -17.93 -1.62
C LEU A 457 10.15 -17.83 -0.22
N LYS A 458 11.36 -18.35 -0.07
CA LYS A 458 12.14 -18.18 1.17
C LYS A 458 12.46 -16.71 1.40
N ARG A 459 12.80 -16.39 2.65
CA ARG A 459 13.36 -15.08 3.03
C ARG A 459 14.61 -14.82 2.17
N ASP A 460 14.78 -13.57 1.79
CA ASP A 460 15.94 -13.07 1.03
C ASP A 460 16.09 -13.65 -0.38
N VAL A 461 15.04 -14.32 -0.89
CA VAL A 461 14.89 -14.63 -2.33
C VAL A 461 14.06 -13.50 -2.97
N THR A 462 14.74 -12.64 -3.73
CA THR A 462 14.08 -11.54 -4.45
C THR A 462 13.30 -12.12 -5.64
N PRO A 463 11.96 -11.91 -5.72
CA PRO A 463 11.12 -12.54 -6.75
C PRO A 463 11.27 -11.89 -8.14
N LEU A 464 12.47 -11.53 -8.52
CA LEU A 464 12.83 -10.83 -9.75
C LEU A 464 14.14 -11.38 -10.33
N ALA A 465 14.05 -12.10 -11.45
CA ALA A 465 15.22 -12.64 -12.16
C ALA A 465 15.75 -11.68 -13.23
N ASP A 466 14.86 -11.05 -14.02
CA ASP A 466 15.20 -10.07 -15.07
C ASP A 466 15.20 -8.66 -14.47
N THR A 467 16.36 -8.01 -14.49
CA THR A 467 16.57 -6.68 -13.90
C THR A 467 16.62 -5.55 -14.94
N SER A 468 16.21 -5.80 -16.16
CA SER A 468 16.23 -4.80 -17.24
C SER A 468 15.31 -3.59 -16.97
N ARG A 469 14.26 -3.77 -16.17
CA ARG A 469 13.28 -2.71 -15.82
C ARG A 469 13.29 -2.33 -14.35
N SER A 470 13.54 -3.29 -13.48
CA SER A 470 13.54 -3.12 -12.02
C SER A 470 14.70 -3.88 -11.40
N VAL A 471 15.34 -3.34 -10.38
CA VAL A 471 16.48 -3.99 -9.72
C VAL A 471 16.08 -4.68 -8.41
N ALA A 472 14.99 -4.23 -7.80
CA ALA A 472 14.42 -4.72 -6.56
C ALA A 472 12.90 -4.79 -6.67
N THR A 473 12.25 -5.52 -5.76
CA THR A 473 10.79 -5.70 -5.76
C THR A 473 10.31 -6.15 -4.38
N HIS A 474 9.03 -6.44 -4.28
CA HIS A 474 8.27 -6.82 -3.09
C HIS A 474 7.30 -7.96 -3.43
N GLY A 475 6.33 -8.25 -2.58
CA GLY A 475 5.28 -9.25 -2.82
C GLY A 475 5.45 -10.52 -2.00
N THR A 476 6.40 -10.54 -1.06
CA THR A 476 6.73 -11.71 -0.25
C THR A 476 5.95 -11.76 1.07
N PRO A 477 5.87 -12.93 1.74
CA PRO A 477 5.20 -13.03 3.04
C PRO A 477 6.09 -12.57 4.21
N TRP A 478 7.25 -11.95 3.97
CA TRP A 478 8.23 -11.63 5.00
C TRP A 478 8.07 -10.21 5.55
N ASP A 479 8.61 -9.95 6.73
CA ASP A 479 8.34 -8.72 7.45
C ASP A 479 8.98 -7.47 6.83
N TYR A 480 9.99 -7.60 5.95
CA TYR A 480 10.49 -6.46 5.20
C TYR A 480 9.46 -5.92 4.18
N ASP A 481 8.53 -6.79 3.70
CA ASP A 481 7.39 -6.39 2.85
C ASP A 481 6.12 -6.14 3.67
N ARG A 482 5.92 -6.85 4.79
CA ARG A 482 4.68 -6.80 5.58
C ARG A 482 4.67 -5.73 6.66
N ARG A 483 5.82 -5.40 7.28
CA ARG A 483 5.87 -4.36 8.31
C ARG A 483 5.86 -2.98 7.70
N VAL A 484 4.86 -2.19 8.10
CA VAL A 484 4.62 -0.83 7.62
C VAL A 484 4.39 0.12 8.81
N PRO A 485 4.72 1.41 8.72
CA PRO A 485 4.34 2.36 9.76
C PRO A 485 2.82 2.58 9.75
N ILE A 486 2.22 2.73 10.94
CA ILE A 486 0.83 3.20 11.09
C ILE A 486 0.85 4.38 12.04
N LEU A 487 0.49 5.55 11.54
CA LEU A 487 0.50 6.80 12.29
C LEU A 487 -0.87 7.46 12.25
N PHE A 488 -1.28 8.01 13.40
CA PHE A 488 -2.45 8.90 13.49
C PHE A 488 -2.03 10.22 14.13
N TRP A 489 -2.45 11.31 13.51
CA TRP A 489 -2.10 12.63 13.98
C TRP A 489 -3.28 13.60 13.81
N ARG A 490 -3.41 14.55 14.76
CA ARG A 490 -4.36 15.65 14.67
C ARG A 490 -3.78 16.89 15.38
N PRO A 491 -4.03 18.12 14.90
CA PRO A 491 -3.64 19.32 15.60
C PRO A 491 -4.14 19.36 17.05
N GLY A 492 -3.27 19.74 17.98
CA GLY A 492 -3.63 19.88 19.39
C GLY A 492 -3.82 18.59 20.18
N THR A 493 -3.53 17.44 19.61
CA THR A 493 -3.52 16.15 20.34
C THR A 493 -2.10 15.72 20.66
N SER A 494 -1.90 15.16 21.86
CA SER A 494 -0.66 14.47 22.21
C SER A 494 -0.74 13.03 21.70
N GLY A 495 0.32 12.60 21.04
CA GLY A 495 0.44 11.22 20.59
C GLY A 495 1.21 10.34 21.58
N THR A 496 1.26 9.06 21.28
CA THR A 496 2.04 8.06 22.01
C THR A 496 2.64 7.04 21.05
N THR A 497 3.74 6.45 21.45
CA THR A 497 4.27 5.28 20.74
C THR A 497 3.63 4.03 21.34
N VAL A 498 3.04 3.19 20.47
CA VAL A 498 2.33 1.95 20.84
C VAL A 498 3.18 0.77 20.39
N GLU A 499 3.44 -0.14 21.33
CA GLU A 499 4.34 -1.28 21.10
C GLU A 499 3.61 -2.56 20.64
N HIS A 500 2.32 -2.68 20.91
CA HIS A 500 1.55 -3.81 20.38
C HIS A 500 1.28 -3.63 18.87
N SER A 501 0.98 -4.74 18.21
CA SER A 501 0.74 -4.74 16.75
C SER A 501 -0.60 -4.11 16.41
N ALA A 502 -0.62 -3.43 15.27
CA ALA A 502 -1.82 -3.00 14.56
C ALA A 502 -1.76 -3.48 13.11
N GLU A 503 -2.91 -3.63 12.48
CA GLU A 503 -3.03 -3.98 11.08
C GLU A 503 -3.51 -2.77 10.27
N THR A 504 -3.18 -2.72 8.99
CA THR A 504 -3.71 -1.65 8.10
C THR A 504 -5.23 -1.70 8.00
N THR A 505 -5.83 -2.87 8.21
CA THR A 505 -7.28 -3.05 8.32
C THR A 505 -7.89 -2.31 9.52
N ASP A 506 -7.13 -1.99 10.56
CA ASP A 506 -7.59 -1.25 11.75
C ASP A 506 -7.79 0.24 11.47
N ILE A 507 -7.22 0.77 10.37
CA ILE A 507 -7.26 2.21 10.04
C ILE A 507 -8.70 2.65 9.77
N MET A 508 -9.42 1.93 8.93
CA MET A 508 -10.79 2.29 8.55
C MET A 508 -11.74 2.36 9.75
N PRO A 509 -11.89 1.31 10.60
CA PRO A 509 -12.80 1.37 11.74
C PRO A 509 -12.38 2.41 12.79
N THR A 510 -11.07 2.71 12.91
CA THR A 510 -10.56 3.77 13.78
C THR A 510 -10.98 5.16 13.27
N LEU A 511 -10.79 5.45 11.99
CA LEU A 511 -11.22 6.70 11.37
C LEU A 511 -12.74 6.87 11.40
N ALA A 512 -13.49 5.80 11.14
CA ALA A 512 -14.95 5.79 11.26
C ALA A 512 -15.39 6.17 12.69
N ALA A 513 -14.75 5.60 13.71
CA ALA A 513 -15.01 5.92 15.11
C ALA A 513 -14.66 7.38 15.48
N MET A 514 -13.63 7.98 14.85
CA MET A 514 -13.27 9.38 15.07
C MET A 514 -14.36 10.36 14.59
N ILE A 515 -15.07 10.01 13.53
CA ILE A 515 -16.11 10.86 12.94
C ILE A 515 -17.53 10.40 13.28
N GLY A 516 -17.70 9.27 13.97
CA GLY A 516 -19.00 8.74 14.38
C GLY A 516 -19.76 8.02 13.26
N VAL A 517 -19.08 7.51 12.24
CA VAL A 517 -19.67 6.62 11.23
C VAL A 517 -19.79 5.22 11.84
N PRO A 518 -21.00 4.63 11.86
CA PRO A 518 -21.18 3.32 12.44
C PRO A 518 -20.54 2.21 11.59
N VAL A 519 -19.70 1.39 12.18
CA VAL A 519 -19.18 0.15 11.62
C VAL A 519 -19.74 -1.01 12.45
N GLN A 520 -20.52 -1.85 11.80
CA GLN A 520 -21.15 -2.97 12.49
C GLN A 520 -20.09 -3.98 12.95
N SER A 521 -20.19 -4.47 14.18
CA SER A 521 -19.26 -5.48 14.72
C SER A 521 -19.22 -6.71 13.81
N GLY A 522 -18.02 -7.14 13.40
CA GLY A 522 -17.79 -8.28 12.52
C GLY A 522 -18.09 -8.02 11.04
N SER A 523 -18.49 -6.81 10.65
CA SER A 523 -18.66 -6.45 9.24
C SER A 523 -17.34 -6.22 8.53
N VAL A 524 -16.27 -5.96 9.26
CA VAL A 524 -14.89 -5.81 8.78
C VAL A 524 -13.93 -6.68 9.60
N ASP A 525 -12.77 -6.96 9.08
CA ASP A 525 -11.73 -7.75 9.76
C ASP A 525 -10.99 -6.91 10.81
N GLY A 526 -10.78 -5.62 10.53
CA GLY A 526 -10.05 -4.69 11.38
C GLY A 526 -10.79 -4.28 12.65
N HIS A 527 -10.05 -3.71 13.59
CA HIS A 527 -10.51 -3.27 14.90
C HIS A 527 -10.26 -1.77 15.09
N CYS A 528 -11.13 -1.13 15.86
CA CYS A 528 -10.90 0.25 16.27
C CYS A 528 -9.76 0.32 17.30
N LEU A 529 -8.77 1.19 17.04
CA LEU A 529 -7.61 1.42 17.90
C LEU A 529 -7.93 2.49 18.94
N SER A 530 -8.15 2.09 20.18
CA SER A 530 -8.57 2.97 21.29
C SER A 530 -7.50 3.97 21.73
N GLU A 531 -6.25 3.72 21.39
CA GLU A 531 -5.08 4.58 21.67
C GLU A 531 -5.05 5.85 20.81
N VAL A 532 -5.85 5.87 19.74
CA VAL A 532 -5.92 7.01 18.82
C VAL A 532 -6.82 8.09 19.41
N PRO A 533 -6.28 9.30 19.71
CA PRO A 533 -7.07 10.38 20.30
C PRO A 533 -8.27 10.75 19.43
N GLY A 534 -9.45 10.74 20.03
CA GLY A 534 -10.73 11.04 19.36
C GLY A 534 -11.42 9.85 18.72
N ALA A 535 -10.80 8.68 18.63
CA ALA A 535 -11.47 7.45 18.25
C ALA A 535 -12.39 6.99 19.39
N ARG A 536 -13.70 7.00 19.13
CA ARG A 536 -14.72 6.57 20.10
C ARG A 536 -15.04 5.10 19.85
N CYS A 537 -14.07 4.23 20.13
CA CYS A 537 -14.24 2.79 19.96
C CYS A 537 -15.34 2.29 20.90
N THR A 538 -16.35 1.64 20.35
CA THR A 538 -17.34 0.92 21.19
C THR A 538 -16.64 -0.30 21.77
N VAL A 539 -16.63 -0.40 23.10
CA VAL A 539 -16.12 -1.58 23.81
C VAL A 539 -16.95 -2.79 23.37
N ARG A 540 -16.29 -3.83 22.88
CA ARG A 540 -16.91 -5.12 22.54
C ARG A 540 -17.22 -5.91 23.79
#